data_6fda5402fd299c7ab3956ed4e71c73ab
#
_entry.id   6fda5402fd299c7ab3956ed4e71c73ab
#
_cell.length_a   1.000
_cell.length_b   1.000
_cell.length_c   1.000
_cell.angle_alpha   90.00
_cell.angle_beta   90.00
_cell.angle_gamma   90.00
#
_symmetry.space_group_name_H-M   'P 1'
#
loop_
_entity.id
_entity.type
_entity.pdbx_description
1 polymer ?
#
loop_
_entity_poly.entity_id
_entity_poly.type
_entity_poly.pdbx_seq_one_letter_code
_entity_poly.pdbx_strand_id
1 'polypeptide(L)'
;RSDQDFLAPAARLRGAGIGGLEELTDLQRSERLARMREGTLGSIHSWELVTAVDGPGTRMTVFLNGCPLRCLYCHNPDTFLMRDGEPVTADELLRRMRRYRGVFRASKGGITLSGGEVLMQPAFAARLLAGAKRMGIHTCIDTSGYLGANCTDEMLDDIDLVLLDVKSGDEQTYKRVTGRSLAPTIAFGDRLAARGIETWVRFVLVPGLTDDPANVENVARIVERWRPVVSRVEVLPFHQMGTDKWDALGLTYHLRDTRPPEPELVESTRAIFRSYGFEVH
;
A
#
# COMPACT_ATOMS: atom_id res chain seq x y z
N ARG A 1 -25.89 -8.37 17.32
CA ARG A 1 -24.91 -8.71 16.28
C ARG A 1 -24.18 -9.93 16.79
N SER A 2 -24.28 -11.04 16.07
CA SER A 2 -23.66 -12.29 16.51
C SER A 2 -22.14 -12.25 16.26
N ASP A 3 -21.35 -12.97 17.06
CA ASP A 3 -19.90 -13.11 16.88
C ASP A 3 -19.53 -13.63 15.49
N GLN A 4 -20.47 -14.23 14.76
CA GLN A 4 -20.31 -14.71 13.38
C GLN A 4 -20.17 -13.57 12.37
N ASP A 5 -20.83 -12.41 12.58
CA ASP A 5 -20.68 -11.22 11.71
C ASP A 5 -19.27 -10.60 11.85
N PHE A 6 -18.62 -10.82 12.98
CA PHE A 6 -17.26 -10.35 13.23
C PHE A 6 -16.19 -11.19 12.54
N LEU A 7 -16.54 -12.44 12.19
CA LEU A 7 -15.66 -13.42 11.56
C LEU A 7 -15.85 -13.55 10.05
N ALA A 8 -16.84 -12.87 9.47
CA ALA A 8 -17.07 -12.87 8.04
C ALA A 8 -15.90 -12.16 7.33
N PRO A 9 -15.03 -12.87 6.59
CA PRO A 9 -13.84 -12.28 5.97
C PRO A 9 -14.17 -11.09 5.08
N ALA A 10 -15.26 -11.17 4.31
CA ALA A 10 -15.71 -10.11 3.41
C ALA A 10 -16.07 -8.78 4.11
N ALA A 11 -16.61 -8.83 5.33
CA ALA A 11 -16.97 -7.65 6.10
C ALA A 11 -15.75 -6.94 6.69
N ARG A 12 -14.71 -7.70 7.06
CA ARG A 12 -13.43 -7.17 7.55
C ARG A 12 -12.57 -6.59 6.42
N LEU A 13 -12.59 -7.22 5.24
CA LEU A 13 -11.74 -6.86 4.11
C LEU A 13 -12.22 -5.61 3.36
N ARG A 14 -13.48 -5.21 3.53
CA ARG A 14 -14.02 -3.98 2.91
C ARG A 14 -13.71 -2.72 3.71
N GLY A 15 -13.06 -2.82 4.88
CA GLY A 15 -12.85 -1.70 5.78
C GLY A 15 -14.18 -1.04 6.17
N ALA A 16 -14.12 0.24 6.51
CA ALA A 16 -15.34 1.03 6.78
C ALA A 16 -16.10 1.39 5.48
N GLY A 17 -15.61 0.96 4.30
CA GLY A 17 -16.08 1.48 3.03
C GLY A 17 -15.87 3.00 2.96
N ILE A 18 -16.80 3.71 2.36
CA ILE A 18 -16.84 5.18 2.40
C ILE A 18 -17.75 5.72 3.50
N GLY A 19 -18.11 4.90 4.48
CA GLY A 19 -19.06 5.25 5.52
C GLY A 19 -18.77 6.61 6.18
N GLY A 20 -19.78 7.48 6.14
CA GLY A 20 -19.72 8.86 6.65
C GLY A 20 -18.93 9.84 5.78
N LEU A 21 -18.53 9.48 4.56
CA LEU A 21 -18.10 10.39 3.51
C LEU A 21 -19.27 10.78 2.63
N GLU A 22 -19.23 11.98 2.04
CA GLU A 22 -20.24 12.42 1.08
C GLU A 22 -20.04 11.70 -0.26
N GLU A 23 -21.09 11.06 -0.76
CA GLU A 23 -21.13 10.46 -2.10
C GLU A 23 -21.44 11.53 -3.15
N LEU A 24 -20.72 11.49 -4.26
CA LEU A 24 -20.96 12.34 -5.41
C LEU A 24 -21.54 11.49 -6.55
N THR A 25 -22.88 11.35 -6.58
CA THR A 25 -23.56 10.44 -7.48
C THR A 25 -23.83 10.99 -8.89
N ASP A 26 -23.89 12.34 -9.05
CA ASP A 26 -24.46 12.98 -10.25
C ASP A 26 -23.46 13.70 -11.17
N LEU A 27 -22.14 13.40 -11.05
CA LEU A 27 -21.14 14.01 -11.93
C LEU A 27 -21.15 13.39 -13.32
N GLN A 28 -21.24 14.23 -14.35
CA GLN A 28 -21.00 13.80 -15.72
C GLN A 28 -19.58 13.22 -15.85
N ARG A 29 -19.41 12.23 -16.73
CA ARG A 29 -18.12 11.54 -16.92
C ARG A 29 -16.97 12.51 -17.25
N SER A 30 -17.22 13.53 -18.08
CA SER A 30 -16.21 14.54 -18.44
C SER A 30 -15.77 15.38 -17.24
N GLU A 31 -16.73 15.81 -16.42
CA GLU A 31 -16.46 16.56 -15.20
C GLU A 31 -15.70 15.71 -14.16
N ARG A 32 -16.12 14.46 -13.96
CA ARG A 32 -15.42 13.50 -13.10
C ARG A 32 -13.96 13.36 -13.49
N LEU A 33 -13.68 13.16 -14.79
CA LEU A 33 -12.32 13.01 -15.31
C LEU A 33 -11.50 14.30 -15.15
N ALA A 34 -12.09 15.48 -15.37
CA ALA A 34 -11.40 16.76 -15.17
C ALA A 34 -10.99 16.92 -13.71
N ARG A 35 -11.91 16.72 -12.77
CA ARG A 35 -11.65 16.83 -11.32
C ARG A 35 -10.64 15.81 -10.82
N MET A 36 -10.63 14.60 -11.40
CA MET A 36 -9.60 13.60 -11.09
C MET A 36 -8.21 14.03 -11.56
N ARG A 37 -8.09 14.65 -12.76
CA ARG A 37 -6.81 15.19 -13.24
C ARG A 37 -6.31 16.37 -12.40
N GLU A 38 -7.21 17.19 -11.87
CA GLU A 38 -6.91 18.30 -10.97
C GLU A 38 -6.59 17.84 -9.53
N GLY A 39 -6.84 16.57 -9.22
CA GLY A 39 -6.67 16.01 -7.88
C GLY A 39 -7.73 16.47 -6.86
N THR A 40 -8.84 17.08 -7.31
CA THR A 40 -9.94 17.48 -6.43
C THR A 40 -10.90 16.33 -6.13
N LEU A 41 -10.88 15.28 -6.96
CA LEU A 41 -11.68 14.08 -6.84
C LEU A 41 -10.80 12.84 -6.97
N GLY A 42 -11.03 11.84 -6.13
CA GLY A 42 -10.39 10.53 -6.20
C GLY A 42 -11.39 9.39 -6.27
N SER A 43 -10.92 8.23 -6.70
CA SER A 43 -11.65 6.97 -6.65
C SER A 43 -11.18 6.17 -5.44
N ILE A 44 -12.04 5.97 -4.46
CA ILE A 44 -11.74 5.39 -3.15
C ILE A 44 -12.42 4.03 -3.02
N HIS A 45 -11.69 3.05 -2.54
CA HIS A 45 -12.26 1.76 -2.12
C HIS A 45 -12.88 1.89 -0.72
N SER A 46 -12.07 2.36 0.22
CA SER A 46 -12.45 2.46 1.63
C SER A 46 -11.48 3.36 2.40
N TRP A 47 -11.84 3.65 3.63
CA TRP A 47 -10.93 4.21 4.61
C TRP A 47 -11.15 3.53 5.95
N GLU A 48 -10.13 3.49 6.78
CA GLU A 48 -10.21 2.95 8.13
C GLU A 48 -9.25 3.65 9.08
N LEU A 49 -9.53 3.53 10.38
CA LEU A 49 -8.64 3.98 11.44
C LEU A 49 -8.01 2.73 12.07
N VAL A 50 -6.71 2.54 11.84
CA VAL A 50 -5.96 1.36 12.29
C VAL A 50 -4.76 1.76 13.13
N THR A 51 -4.25 0.82 13.93
CA THR A 51 -3.08 1.03 14.78
C THR A 51 -1.98 0.05 14.43
N ALA A 52 -0.78 0.58 14.16
CA ALA A 52 0.47 -0.15 13.96
C ALA A 52 0.46 -1.19 12.80
N VAL A 53 -0.37 -1.00 11.79
CA VAL A 53 -0.43 -1.88 10.60
C VAL A 53 0.19 -1.21 9.38
N ASP A 54 -0.27 0.01 9.04
CA ASP A 54 0.16 0.73 7.84
C ASP A 54 1.07 1.91 8.20
N GLY A 55 2.08 1.65 9.03
CA GLY A 55 3.02 2.64 9.55
C GLY A 55 2.87 2.89 11.06
N PRO A 56 3.61 3.85 11.62
CA PRO A 56 3.66 4.06 13.07
C PRO A 56 2.39 4.69 13.64
N GLY A 57 2.05 4.30 14.87
CA GLY A 57 0.94 4.86 15.64
C GLY A 57 -0.43 4.53 15.08
N THR A 58 -1.45 5.30 15.49
CA THR A 58 -2.80 5.18 14.95
C THR A 58 -2.91 6.01 13.67
N ARG A 59 -3.38 5.39 12.59
CA ARG A 59 -3.41 6.01 11.27
C ARG A 59 -4.78 5.96 10.65
N MET A 60 -5.12 7.02 9.92
CA MET A 60 -6.21 6.96 8.96
C MET A 60 -5.63 6.46 7.64
N THR A 61 -5.92 5.20 7.30
CA THR A 61 -5.53 4.62 6.02
C THR A 61 -6.66 4.82 5.02
N VAL A 62 -6.32 5.39 3.85
CA VAL A 62 -7.24 5.59 2.74
C VAL A 62 -6.82 4.66 1.61
N PHE A 63 -7.68 3.74 1.23
CA PHE A 63 -7.45 2.78 0.16
C PHE A 63 -8.01 3.31 -1.16
N LEU A 64 -7.12 3.59 -2.10
CA LEU A 64 -7.47 4.09 -3.43
C LEU A 64 -7.73 2.93 -4.40
N ASN A 65 -8.60 3.15 -5.38
CA ASN A 65 -8.79 2.23 -6.49
C ASN A 65 -7.83 2.51 -7.65
N GLY A 66 -7.57 1.46 -8.42
CA GLY A 66 -6.65 1.45 -9.55
C GLY A 66 -5.29 0.85 -9.17
N CYS A 67 -4.90 -0.21 -9.86
CA CYS A 67 -3.57 -0.82 -9.73
C CYS A 67 -3.11 -1.37 -11.07
N PRO A 68 -1.88 -1.08 -11.52
CA PRO A 68 -1.34 -1.63 -12.76
C PRO A 68 -0.78 -3.05 -12.59
N LEU A 69 -0.57 -3.49 -11.33
CA LEU A 69 -0.07 -4.82 -11.02
C LEU A 69 -1.22 -5.83 -10.89
N ARG A 70 -0.89 -7.11 -11.06
CA ARG A 70 -1.80 -8.25 -10.87
C ARG A 70 -1.14 -9.28 -9.97
N CYS A 71 -0.78 -8.82 -8.75
CA CYS A 71 -0.09 -9.69 -7.80
C CYS A 71 -0.90 -10.93 -7.49
N LEU A 72 -0.28 -12.11 -7.62
CA LEU A 72 -0.95 -13.40 -7.43
C LEU A 72 -1.52 -13.58 -6.01
N TYR A 73 -0.92 -12.90 -5.02
CA TYR A 73 -1.35 -12.93 -3.62
C TYR A 73 -2.11 -11.66 -3.18
N CYS A 74 -2.68 -10.91 -4.12
CA CYS A 74 -3.35 -9.66 -3.78
C CYS A 74 -4.53 -9.91 -2.84
N HIS A 75 -4.55 -9.20 -1.70
CA HIS A 75 -5.66 -9.25 -0.74
C HIS A 75 -6.82 -8.34 -1.12
N ASN A 76 -6.57 -7.38 -2.03
CA ASN A 76 -7.56 -6.39 -2.44
C ASN A 76 -7.74 -6.35 -3.96
N PRO A 77 -8.10 -7.49 -4.62
CA PRO A 77 -8.32 -7.51 -6.08
C PRO A 77 -9.49 -6.60 -6.50
N ASP A 78 -10.37 -6.27 -5.59
CA ASP A 78 -11.47 -5.32 -5.73
C ASP A 78 -11.00 -3.86 -5.91
N THR A 79 -9.70 -3.59 -5.70
CA THR A 79 -9.09 -2.27 -5.99
C THR A 79 -8.44 -2.18 -7.38
N PHE A 80 -8.45 -3.25 -8.19
CA PHE A 80 -7.74 -3.26 -9.47
C PHE A 80 -8.18 -2.17 -10.45
N LEU A 81 -9.45 -1.88 -10.49
CA LEU A 81 -10.01 -0.97 -11.49
C LEU A 81 -10.46 0.35 -10.87
N MET A 82 -9.99 1.46 -11.45
CA MET A 82 -10.38 2.82 -11.04
C MET A 82 -11.89 3.06 -11.02
N ARG A 83 -12.62 2.40 -11.95
CA ARG A 83 -14.07 2.59 -12.09
C ARG A 83 -14.90 1.94 -10.99
N ASP A 84 -14.30 0.99 -10.25
CA ASP A 84 -15.00 0.21 -9.21
C ASP A 84 -14.97 0.90 -7.84
N GLY A 85 -14.27 2.04 -7.74
CA GLY A 85 -14.23 2.85 -6.53
C GLY A 85 -15.25 3.98 -6.53
N GLU A 86 -15.54 4.45 -5.32
CA GLU A 86 -16.46 5.56 -5.08
C GLU A 86 -15.78 6.91 -5.27
N PRO A 87 -16.46 7.89 -5.92
CA PRO A 87 -15.92 9.23 -6.10
C PRO A 87 -15.99 10.04 -4.80
N VAL A 88 -14.85 10.43 -4.25
CA VAL A 88 -14.75 11.22 -3.02
C VAL A 88 -13.86 12.44 -3.26
N THR A 89 -14.25 13.60 -2.72
CA THR A 89 -13.45 14.82 -2.85
C THR A 89 -12.26 14.82 -1.89
N ALA A 90 -11.16 15.45 -2.31
CA ALA A 90 -10.01 15.67 -1.44
C ALA A 90 -10.39 16.46 -0.18
N ASP A 91 -11.26 17.46 -0.32
CA ASP A 91 -11.69 18.30 0.80
C ASP A 91 -12.44 17.51 1.88
N GLU A 92 -13.27 16.52 1.47
CA GLU A 92 -13.94 15.64 2.42
C GLU A 92 -12.95 14.81 3.24
N LEU A 93 -11.97 14.20 2.58
CA LEU A 93 -10.93 13.43 3.29
C LEU A 93 -10.09 14.33 4.20
N LEU A 94 -9.72 15.53 3.75
CA LEU A 94 -8.97 16.49 4.57
C LEU A 94 -9.79 16.96 5.79
N ARG A 95 -11.11 17.16 5.65
CA ARG A 95 -11.99 17.44 6.80
C ARG A 95 -11.98 16.27 7.79
N ARG A 96 -12.01 15.04 7.29
CA ARG A 96 -11.96 13.82 8.10
C ARG A 96 -10.62 13.70 8.84
N MET A 97 -9.51 13.86 8.15
CA MET A 97 -8.16 13.84 8.74
C MET A 97 -8.02 14.88 9.85
N ARG A 98 -8.58 16.08 9.67
CA ARG A 98 -8.58 17.15 10.69
C ARG A 98 -9.27 16.73 11.98
N ARG A 99 -10.37 15.96 11.90
CA ARG A 99 -11.10 15.46 13.08
C ARG A 99 -10.25 14.52 13.93
N TYR A 100 -9.38 13.72 13.30
CA TYR A 100 -8.52 12.76 14.00
C TYR A 100 -7.14 13.31 14.36
N ARG A 101 -6.85 14.59 14.08
CA ARG A 101 -5.54 15.19 14.34
C ARG A 101 -5.07 15.03 15.79
N GLY A 102 -5.98 15.08 16.77
CA GLY A 102 -5.67 14.84 18.18
C GLY A 102 -5.21 13.41 18.46
N VAL A 103 -5.89 12.43 17.85
CA VAL A 103 -5.55 11.00 17.94
C VAL A 103 -4.16 10.76 17.32
N PHE A 104 -3.90 11.31 16.14
CA PHE A 104 -2.60 11.16 15.46
C PHE A 104 -1.46 11.72 16.31
N ARG A 105 -1.65 12.90 16.90
CA ARG A 105 -0.65 13.51 17.78
C ARG A 105 -0.38 12.66 19.02
N ALA A 106 -1.42 12.15 19.67
CA ALA A 106 -1.31 11.35 20.89
C ALA A 106 -0.61 10.01 20.65
N SER A 107 -0.86 9.38 19.49
CA SER A 107 -0.31 8.08 19.15
C SER A 107 0.99 8.14 18.33
N LYS A 108 1.49 9.34 17.98
CA LYS A 108 2.55 9.54 16.99
C LYS A 108 2.21 8.91 15.64
N GLY A 109 0.94 8.91 15.28
CA GLY A 109 0.40 8.38 14.03
C GLY A 109 0.19 9.46 12.98
N GLY A 110 -0.70 9.20 12.01
CA GLY A 110 -0.95 10.13 10.91
C GLY A 110 -1.89 9.58 9.88
N ILE A 111 -1.60 9.84 8.61
CA ILE A 111 -2.34 9.28 7.49
C ILE A 111 -1.46 8.34 6.65
N THR A 112 -2.08 7.32 6.07
CA THR A 112 -1.47 6.48 5.04
C THR A 112 -2.38 6.45 3.82
N LEU A 113 -1.81 6.70 2.65
CA LEU A 113 -2.49 6.47 1.38
C LEU A 113 -2.00 5.13 0.83
N SER A 114 -2.92 4.21 0.61
CA SER A 114 -2.69 2.83 0.18
C SER A 114 -3.76 2.41 -0.83
N GLY A 115 -4.07 1.12 -0.95
CA GLY A 115 -5.18 0.59 -1.75
C GLY A 115 -4.73 -0.32 -2.86
N GLY A 116 -5.06 0.01 -4.10
CA GLY A 116 -4.48 -0.64 -5.26
C GLY A 116 -3.03 -0.20 -5.46
N GLU A 117 -2.85 0.97 -6.07
CA GLU A 117 -1.55 1.65 -6.18
C GLU A 117 -1.78 3.16 -6.05
N VAL A 118 -1.25 3.76 -5.00
CA VAL A 118 -1.48 5.18 -4.68
C VAL A 118 -1.06 6.10 -5.83
N LEU A 119 0.04 5.78 -6.52
CA LEU A 119 0.58 6.55 -7.64
C LEU A 119 -0.19 6.38 -8.96
N MET A 120 -1.30 5.62 -8.94
CA MET A 120 -2.29 5.60 -10.01
C MET A 120 -3.16 6.87 -10.03
N GLN A 121 -3.26 7.57 -8.88
CA GLN A 121 -3.99 8.81 -8.69
C GLN A 121 -3.07 9.91 -8.14
N PRO A 122 -1.97 10.27 -8.83
CA PRO A 122 -0.90 11.09 -8.26
C PRO A 122 -1.35 12.50 -7.88
N ALA A 123 -2.17 13.17 -8.69
CA ALA A 123 -2.67 14.51 -8.38
C ALA A 123 -3.55 14.54 -7.13
N PHE A 124 -4.41 13.52 -6.96
CA PHE A 124 -5.25 13.38 -5.77
C PHE A 124 -4.42 13.07 -4.53
N ALA A 125 -3.49 12.13 -4.63
CA ALA A 125 -2.57 11.78 -3.54
C ALA A 125 -1.73 13.00 -3.12
N ALA A 126 -1.15 13.74 -4.06
CA ALA A 126 -0.38 14.96 -3.78
C ALA A 126 -1.20 16.00 -3.01
N ARG A 127 -2.46 16.23 -3.41
CA ARG A 127 -3.36 17.17 -2.71
C ARG A 127 -3.64 16.73 -1.28
N LEU A 128 -3.86 15.45 -1.04
CA LEU A 128 -4.10 14.91 0.31
C LEU A 128 -2.85 15.01 1.18
N LEU A 129 -1.68 14.65 0.67
CA LEU A 129 -0.40 14.72 1.38
C LEU A 129 -0.06 16.17 1.76
N ALA A 130 -0.12 17.09 0.80
CA ALA A 130 0.10 18.51 1.05
C ALA A 130 -0.88 19.08 2.08
N GLY A 131 -2.15 18.70 2.00
CA GLY A 131 -3.17 19.10 2.96
C GLY A 131 -2.92 18.59 4.36
N ALA A 132 -2.55 17.31 4.51
CA ALA A 132 -2.18 16.68 5.77
C ALA A 132 -0.92 17.31 6.37
N LYS A 133 0.11 17.56 5.55
CA LYS A 133 1.36 18.19 5.96
C LYS A 133 1.13 19.60 6.51
N ARG A 134 0.31 20.42 5.84
CA ARG A 134 -0.08 21.76 6.35
C ARG A 134 -0.82 21.70 7.69
N MET A 135 -1.47 20.60 8.01
CA MET A 135 -2.11 20.39 9.33
C MET A 135 -1.14 19.84 10.39
N GLY A 136 0.13 19.62 10.04
CA GLY A 136 1.12 18.98 10.92
C GLY A 136 0.81 17.50 11.21
N ILE A 137 0.21 16.82 10.25
CA ILE A 137 -0.10 15.38 10.32
C ILE A 137 1.01 14.63 9.59
N HIS A 138 1.56 13.59 10.21
CA HIS A 138 2.55 12.70 9.60
C HIS A 138 1.94 11.97 8.40
N THR A 139 2.66 11.97 7.29
CA THR A 139 2.20 11.44 5.99
C THR A 139 2.97 10.18 5.60
N CYS A 140 2.24 9.20 5.11
CA CYS A 140 2.80 7.95 4.62
C CYS A 140 2.12 7.55 3.31
N ILE A 141 2.87 6.96 2.40
CA ILE A 141 2.33 6.23 1.26
C ILE A 141 2.75 4.75 1.32
N ASP A 142 1.84 3.88 0.91
CA ASP A 142 2.08 2.45 0.72
C ASP A 142 2.00 2.16 -0.78
N THR A 143 3.11 1.75 -1.37
CA THR A 143 3.26 1.65 -2.83
C THR A 143 4.20 0.52 -3.24
N SER A 144 3.94 -0.05 -4.41
CA SER A 144 4.88 -0.93 -5.08
C SER A 144 6.07 -0.20 -5.70
N GLY A 145 6.02 1.13 -5.77
CA GLY A 145 7.02 1.94 -6.47
C GLY A 145 6.99 1.81 -8.00
N TYR A 146 6.16 0.93 -8.55
CA TYR A 146 6.10 0.70 -10.01
C TYR A 146 5.75 1.96 -10.80
N LEU A 147 4.88 2.80 -10.26
CA LEU A 147 4.53 4.11 -10.83
C LEU A 147 5.31 5.27 -10.19
N GLY A 148 6.49 5.01 -9.64
CA GLY A 148 7.31 6.01 -8.96
C GLY A 148 7.61 7.26 -9.80
N ALA A 149 7.65 7.14 -11.14
CA ALA A 149 7.79 8.26 -12.04
C ALA A 149 6.62 9.27 -11.96
N ASN A 150 5.43 8.86 -11.50
CA ASN A 150 4.28 9.74 -11.30
C ASN A 150 4.38 10.57 -9.99
N CYS A 151 5.29 10.21 -9.08
CA CYS A 151 5.53 10.95 -7.85
C CYS A 151 6.46 12.13 -8.15
N THR A 152 5.94 13.36 -8.14
CA THR A 152 6.77 14.55 -8.39
C THR A 152 7.69 14.86 -7.20
N ASP A 153 8.67 15.74 -7.40
CA ASP A 153 9.57 16.15 -6.31
C ASP A 153 8.82 16.93 -5.22
N GLU A 154 7.85 17.74 -5.62
CA GLU A 154 6.97 18.47 -4.69
C GLU A 154 6.11 17.50 -3.87
N MET A 155 5.64 16.41 -4.49
CA MET A 155 4.90 15.37 -3.75
C MET A 155 5.80 14.64 -2.76
N LEU A 156 7.06 14.39 -3.12
CA LEU A 156 8.04 13.76 -2.21
C LEU A 156 8.36 14.64 -0.99
N ASP A 157 8.33 15.98 -1.12
CA ASP A 157 8.52 16.90 0.01
C ASP A 157 7.40 16.81 1.07
N ASP A 158 6.25 16.34 0.67
CA ASP A 158 5.08 16.15 1.54
C ASP A 158 4.95 14.71 2.11
N ILE A 159 5.95 13.85 1.91
CA ILE A 159 5.97 12.47 2.40
C ILE A 159 7.01 12.31 3.52
N ASP A 160 6.57 11.83 4.69
CA ASP A 160 7.44 11.53 5.82
C ASP A 160 7.95 10.09 5.79
N LEU A 161 7.13 9.14 5.29
CA LEU A 161 7.44 7.72 5.29
C LEU A 161 6.90 7.07 4.01
N VAL A 162 7.67 6.17 3.43
CA VAL A 162 7.21 5.29 2.36
C VAL A 162 7.26 3.84 2.84
N LEU A 163 6.13 3.13 2.73
CA LEU A 163 6.09 1.67 2.80
C LEU A 163 6.29 1.17 1.37
N LEU A 164 7.47 0.65 1.08
CA LEU A 164 7.85 0.23 -0.27
C LEU A 164 7.81 -1.29 -0.39
N ASP A 165 6.88 -1.78 -1.19
CA ASP A 165 6.77 -3.20 -1.48
C ASP A 165 7.80 -3.65 -2.53
N VAL A 166 8.81 -4.38 -2.13
CA VAL A 166 9.73 -5.07 -3.03
C VAL A 166 9.28 -6.53 -3.17
N LYS A 167 8.52 -6.81 -4.22
CA LYS A 167 7.79 -8.09 -4.33
C LYS A 167 8.65 -9.28 -4.76
N SER A 168 9.85 -9.03 -5.26
CA SER A 168 10.89 -10.01 -5.59
C SER A 168 12.19 -9.29 -5.91
N GLY A 169 13.33 -9.97 -5.74
CA GLY A 169 14.65 -9.49 -6.17
C GLY A 169 15.12 -10.05 -7.52
N ASP A 170 14.32 -10.92 -8.11
CA ASP A 170 14.53 -11.55 -9.41
C ASP A 170 13.48 -11.06 -10.42
N GLU A 171 13.93 -10.63 -11.61
CA GLU A 171 13.04 -10.07 -12.64
C GLU A 171 11.98 -11.05 -13.12
N GLN A 172 12.32 -12.34 -13.29
CA GLN A 172 11.39 -13.34 -13.77
C GLN A 172 10.32 -13.64 -12.70
N THR A 173 10.77 -13.79 -11.46
CA THR A 173 9.88 -13.98 -10.31
C THR A 173 9.01 -12.75 -10.09
N TYR A 174 9.57 -11.55 -10.17
CA TYR A 174 8.80 -10.30 -10.06
C TYR A 174 7.71 -10.23 -11.13
N LYS A 175 8.05 -10.54 -12.39
CA LYS A 175 7.10 -10.57 -13.49
C LYS A 175 6.02 -11.64 -13.32
N ARG A 176 6.41 -12.82 -12.82
CA ARG A 176 5.47 -13.90 -12.49
C ARG A 176 4.50 -13.48 -11.39
N VAL A 177 4.99 -12.83 -10.35
CA VAL A 177 4.18 -12.35 -9.20
C VAL A 177 3.23 -11.24 -9.61
N THR A 178 3.71 -10.23 -10.36
CA THR A 178 3.02 -8.94 -10.54
C THR A 178 2.48 -8.69 -11.95
N GLY A 179 2.98 -9.43 -12.93
CA GLY A 179 2.75 -9.17 -14.36
C GLY A 179 3.54 -7.97 -14.90
N ARG A 180 4.51 -7.42 -14.15
CA ARG A 180 5.27 -6.21 -14.47
C ARG A 180 6.77 -6.40 -14.26
N SER A 181 7.60 -5.42 -14.69
CA SER A 181 9.05 -5.40 -14.48
C SER A 181 9.43 -4.79 -13.13
N LEU A 182 10.55 -5.25 -12.57
CA LEU A 182 11.09 -4.80 -11.29
C LEU A 182 11.77 -3.43 -11.36
N ALA A 183 12.35 -3.09 -12.51
CA ALA A 183 13.19 -1.90 -12.67
C ALA A 183 12.56 -0.57 -12.19
N PRO A 184 11.26 -0.28 -12.44
CA PRO A 184 10.65 0.95 -11.91
C PRO A 184 10.63 1.03 -10.39
N THR A 185 10.39 -0.09 -9.69
CA THR A 185 10.44 -0.16 -8.22
C THR A 185 11.83 0.17 -7.69
N ILE A 186 12.88 -0.37 -8.33
CA ILE A 186 14.27 -0.08 -7.98
C ILE A 186 14.57 1.40 -8.18
N ALA A 187 14.21 1.95 -9.34
CA ALA A 187 14.42 3.37 -9.65
C ALA A 187 13.73 4.30 -8.64
N PHE A 188 12.53 3.93 -8.18
CA PHE A 188 11.83 4.70 -7.14
C PHE A 188 12.56 4.61 -5.79
N GLY A 189 12.99 3.44 -5.37
CA GLY A 189 13.78 3.27 -4.15
C GLY A 189 15.11 4.07 -4.19
N ASP A 190 15.81 4.06 -5.32
CA ASP A 190 17.02 4.88 -5.52
C ASP A 190 16.72 6.38 -5.35
N ARG A 191 15.57 6.84 -5.86
CA ARG A 191 15.14 8.22 -5.73
C ARG A 191 14.77 8.58 -4.28
N LEU A 192 14.09 7.68 -3.54
CA LEU A 192 13.82 7.86 -2.12
C LEU A 192 15.11 8.00 -1.31
N ALA A 193 16.10 7.14 -1.59
CA ALA A 193 17.42 7.19 -0.94
C ALA A 193 18.15 8.51 -1.24
N ALA A 194 18.14 8.96 -2.49
CA ALA A 194 18.76 10.23 -2.89
C ALA A 194 18.08 11.45 -2.23
N ARG A 195 16.79 11.36 -1.92
CA ARG A 195 16.00 12.41 -1.27
C ARG A 195 16.02 12.33 0.27
N GLY A 196 16.59 11.28 0.84
CA GLY A 196 16.64 11.09 2.30
C GLY A 196 15.27 10.77 2.93
N ILE A 197 14.34 10.15 2.17
CA ILE A 197 12.98 9.86 2.66
C ILE A 197 12.99 8.54 3.40
N GLU A 198 12.53 8.54 4.66
CA GLU A 198 12.42 7.33 5.45
C GLU A 198 11.56 6.28 4.74
N THR A 199 12.07 5.05 4.70
CA THR A 199 11.45 3.95 3.98
C THR A 199 11.41 2.70 4.84
N TRP A 200 10.23 2.07 4.92
CA TRP A 200 10.09 0.70 5.39
C TRP A 200 9.91 -0.19 4.18
N VAL A 201 10.74 -1.19 4.05
CA VAL A 201 10.63 -2.15 2.94
C VAL A 201 9.75 -3.30 3.38
N ARG A 202 8.79 -3.68 2.52
CA ARG A 202 7.89 -4.81 2.73
C ARG A 202 8.17 -5.91 1.72
N PHE A 203 8.24 -7.14 2.22
CA PHE A 203 8.43 -8.34 1.40
C PHE A 203 7.42 -9.39 1.81
N VAL A 204 6.58 -9.84 0.88
CA VAL A 204 5.61 -10.91 1.12
C VAL A 204 6.26 -12.26 0.84
N LEU A 205 6.35 -13.09 1.87
CA LEU A 205 6.91 -14.43 1.81
C LEU A 205 5.84 -15.45 1.44
N VAL A 206 5.90 -15.94 0.22
CA VAL A 206 4.95 -16.92 -0.34
C VAL A 206 5.68 -18.21 -0.66
N PRO A 207 5.37 -19.33 0.05
CA PRO A 207 5.99 -20.64 -0.23
C PRO A 207 5.82 -21.07 -1.68
N GLY A 208 6.92 -21.49 -2.31
CA GLY A 208 6.97 -21.92 -3.71
C GLY A 208 6.87 -20.80 -4.75
N LEU A 209 6.88 -19.55 -4.31
CA LEU A 209 6.78 -18.42 -5.22
C LEU A 209 7.87 -17.36 -4.98
N THR A 210 8.03 -16.87 -3.75
CA THR A 210 9.00 -15.81 -3.42
C THR A 210 10.05 -16.27 -2.40
N ASP A 211 9.95 -17.45 -1.88
CA ASP A 211 10.71 -18.03 -0.76
C ASP A 211 12.10 -18.60 -1.12
N ASP A 212 12.47 -18.63 -2.41
CA ASP A 212 13.81 -19.03 -2.83
C ASP A 212 14.85 -18.15 -2.12
N PRO A 213 15.80 -18.73 -1.36
CA PRO A 213 16.84 -17.96 -0.65
C PRO A 213 17.61 -17.00 -1.57
N ALA A 214 17.91 -17.40 -2.81
CA ALA A 214 18.59 -16.53 -3.76
C ALA A 214 17.75 -15.32 -4.15
N ASN A 215 16.41 -15.49 -4.26
CA ASN A 215 15.49 -14.38 -4.47
C ASN A 215 15.46 -13.42 -3.29
N VAL A 216 15.41 -13.95 -2.05
CA VAL A 216 15.42 -13.14 -0.82
C VAL A 216 16.73 -12.37 -0.68
N GLU A 217 17.87 -13.01 -0.95
CA GLU A 217 19.17 -12.34 -0.97
C GLU A 217 19.24 -11.23 -2.02
N ASN A 218 18.65 -11.43 -3.20
CA ASN A 218 18.60 -10.40 -4.24
C ASN A 218 17.74 -9.21 -3.76
N VAL A 219 16.61 -9.45 -3.06
CA VAL A 219 15.85 -8.36 -2.41
C VAL A 219 16.74 -7.62 -1.41
N ALA A 220 17.45 -8.36 -0.53
CA ALA A 220 18.34 -7.73 0.47
C ALA A 220 19.44 -6.87 -0.18
N ARG A 221 20.04 -7.32 -1.28
CA ARG A 221 21.05 -6.54 -2.05
C ARG A 221 20.46 -5.29 -2.69
N ILE A 222 19.22 -5.36 -3.20
CA ILE A 222 18.52 -4.19 -3.72
C ILE A 222 18.29 -3.18 -2.59
N VAL A 223 17.77 -3.64 -1.45
CA VAL A 223 17.46 -2.81 -0.29
C VAL A 223 18.73 -2.21 0.32
N GLU A 224 19.85 -2.91 0.25
CA GLU A 224 21.16 -2.41 0.73
C GLU A 224 21.58 -1.11 0.04
N ARG A 225 21.19 -0.89 -1.22
CA ARG A 225 21.44 0.38 -1.93
C ARG A 225 20.76 1.57 -1.24
N TRP A 226 19.69 1.33 -0.51
CA TRP A 226 18.85 2.33 0.15
C TRP A 226 19.09 2.40 1.67
N ARG A 227 20.13 1.74 2.16
CA ARG A 227 20.46 1.63 3.59
C ARG A 227 20.32 2.94 4.39
N PRO A 228 20.77 4.12 3.89
CA PRO A 228 20.68 5.35 4.67
C PRO A 228 19.27 5.77 5.05
N VAL A 229 18.25 5.30 4.31
CA VAL A 229 16.85 5.68 4.50
C VAL A 229 15.96 4.52 4.94
N VAL A 230 16.42 3.27 4.83
CA VAL A 230 15.65 2.10 5.25
C VAL A 230 15.81 1.91 6.76
N SER A 231 14.77 2.27 7.50
CA SER A 231 14.72 2.12 8.96
C SER A 231 14.15 0.77 9.39
N ARG A 232 13.47 0.04 8.48
CA ARG A 232 12.81 -1.24 8.78
C ARG A 232 12.64 -2.09 7.54
N VAL A 233 12.76 -3.42 7.70
CA VAL A 233 12.32 -4.42 6.74
C VAL A 233 11.24 -5.27 7.39
N GLU A 234 10.10 -5.42 6.73
CA GLU A 234 8.97 -6.23 7.18
C GLU A 234 8.84 -7.46 6.28
N VAL A 235 9.05 -8.65 6.85
CA VAL A 235 8.76 -9.92 6.19
C VAL A 235 7.33 -10.31 6.54
N LEU A 236 6.45 -10.19 5.56
CA LEU A 236 5.01 -10.44 5.72
C LEU A 236 4.68 -11.87 5.31
N PRO A 237 4.32 -12.76 6.25
CA PRO A 237 3.91 -14.11 5.91
C PRO A 237 2.65 -14.10 5.04
N PHE A 238 2.68 -14.86 3.94
CA PHE A 238 1.51 -15.05 3.10
C PHE A 238 0.34 -15.68 3.88
N HIS A 239 -0.87 -15.23 3.59
CA HIS A 239 -2.13 -15.82 4.06
C HIS A 239 -3.23 -15.67 3.00
N GLN A 240 -4.30 -16.47 3.12
CA GLN A 240 -5.35 -16.59 2.11
C GLN A 240 -6.57 -15.67 2.35
N MET A 241 -6.45 -14.63 3.14
CA MET A 241 -7.59 -13.78 3.54
C MET A 241 -8.29 -13.03 2.38
N GLY A 242 -7.65 -12.94 1.20
CA GLY A 242 -8.24 -12.30 0.03
C GLY A 242 -9.06 -13.22 -0.87
N THR A 243 -9.10 -14.53 -0.62
CA THR A 243 -9.69 -15.54 -1.53
C THR A 243 -11.14 -15.25 -1.88
N ASP A 244 -11.96 -14.88 -0.89
CA ASP A 244 -13.39 -14.59 -1.10
C ASP A 244 -13.63 -13.41 -2.05
N LYS A 245 -12.71 -12.42 -2.06
CA LYS A 245 -12.78 -11.29 -2.99
C LYS A 245 -12.50 -11.70 -4.42
N TRP A 246 -11.53 -12.62 -4.62
CA TRP A 246 -11.24 -13.17 -5.95
C TRP A 246 -12.45 -13.92 -6.48
N ASP A 247 -13.09 -14.75 -5.66
CA ASP A 247 -14.30 -15.51 -6.02
C ASP A 247 -15.46 -14.56 -6.36
N ALA A 248 -15.68 -13.53 -5.54
CA ALA A 248 -16.73 -12.54 -5.75
C ALA A 248 -16.57 -11.75 -7.06
N LEU A 249 -15.32 -11.59 -7.53
CA LEU A 249 -14.99 -10.92 -8.80
C LEU A 249 -14.97 -11.89 -10.00
N GLY A 250 -15.18 -13.20 -9.79
CA GLY A 250 -15.07 -14.21 -10.83
C GLY A 250 -13.65 -14.38 -11.36
N LEU A 251 -12.64 -14.02 -10.55
CA LEU A 251 -11.22 -14.13 -10.90
C LEU A 251 -10.62 -15.43 -10.38
N THR A 252 -9.70 -16.02 -11.14
CA THR A 252 -8.98 -17.21 -10.70
C THR A 252 -7.92 -16.85 -9.66
N TYR A 253 -8.04 -17.43 -8.46
CA TYR A 253 -7.02 -17.29 -7.41
C TYR A 253 -6.01 -18.44 -7.49
N HIS A 254 -4.85 -18.18 -8.07
CA HIS A 254 -3.82 -19.20 -8.36
C HIS A 254 -3.13 -19.76 -7.11
N LEU A 255 -3.24 -19.11 -5.97
CA LEU A 255 -2.61 -19.53 -4.72
C LEU A 255 -3.59 -20.20 -3.74
N ARG A 256 -4.72 -20.68 -4.21
CA ARG A 256 -5.77 -21.29 -3.38
C ARG A 256 -5.26 -22.45 -2.51
N ASP A 257 -4.35 -23.26 -3.04
CA ASP A 257 -3.77 -24.42 -2.36
C ASP A 257 -2.42 -24.13 -1.69
N THR A 258 -1.92 -22.88 -1.78
CA THR A 258 -0.68 -22.47 -1.14
C THR A 258 -0.92 -22.25 0.34
N ARG A 259 -0.18 -22.96 1.18
CA ARG A 259 -0.25 -22.80 2.65
C ARG A 259 0.56 -21.56 3.09
N PRO A 260 0.19 -20.94 4.22
CA PRO A 260 1.06 -19.96 4.86
C PRO A 260 2.45 -20.55 5.13
N PRO A 261 3.51 -19.73 5.14
CA PRO A 261 4.84 -20.22 5.47
C PRO A 261 4.92 -20.67 6.93
N GLU A 262 5.66 -21.77 7.17
CA GLU A 262 5.96 -22.21 8.52
C GLU A 262 6.86 -21.18 9.25
N PRO A 263 6.78 -21.10 10.58
CA PRO A 263 7.55 -20.14 11.37
C PRO A 263 9.06 -20.18 11.10
N GLU A 264 9.61 -21.37 10.85
CA GLU A 264 11.03 -21.59 10.56
C GLU A 264 11.43 -20.94 9.23
N LEU A 265 10.57 -20.99 8.21
CA LEU A 265 10.80 -20.35 6.92
C LEU A 265 10.74 -18.82 7.06
N VAL A 266 9.82 -18.30 7.85
CA VAL A 266 9.73 -16.87 8.15
C VAL A 266 11.01 -16.40 8.85
N GLU A 267 11.47 -17.14 9.86
CA GLU A 267 12.65 -16.77 10.64
C GLU A 267 13.95 -16.89 9.81
N SER A 268 14.10 -17.91 8.98
CA SER A 268 15.23 -18.04 8.07
C SER A 268 15.27 -16.90 7.03
N THR A 269 14.13 -16.49 6.53
CA THR A 269 14.00 -15.32 5.63
C THR A 269 14.39 -14.03 6.34
N ARG A 270 13.92 -13.81 7.56
CA ARG A 270 14.32 -12.67 8.39
C ARG A 270 15.80 -12.66 8.69
N ALA A 271 16.41 -13.83 8.92
CA ALA A 271 17.84 -13.97 9.17
C ALA A 271 18.68 -13.48 7.98
N ILE A 272 18.23 -13.71 6.74
CA ILE A 272 18.90 -13.17 5.55
C ILE A 272 18.96 -11.65 5.62
N PHE A 273 17.83 -10.96 5.82
CA PHE A 273 17.83 -9.49 5.92
C PHE A 273 18.65 -8.97 7.10
N ARG A 274 18.62 -9.65 8.26
CA ARG A 274 19.45 -9.29 9.42
C ARG A 274 20.94 -9.43 9.12
N SER A 275 21.36 -10.41 8.31
CA SER A 275 22.75 -10.59 7.93
C SER A 275 23.30 -9.40 7.11
N TYR A 276 22.40 -8.66 6.45
CA TYR A 276 22.71 -7.39 5.80
C TYR A 276 22.65 -6.19 6.77
N GLY A 277 22.35 -6.42 8.06
CA GLY A 277 22.34 -5.38 9.10
C GLY A 277 21.06 -4.53 9.15
N PHE A 278 19.93 -5.03 8.65
CA PHE A 278 18.62 -4.38 8.77
C PHE A 278 17.91 -4.73 10.07
N GLU A 279 17.10 -3.80 10.57
CA GLU A 279 16.07 -4.10 11.57
C GLU A 279 14.91 -4.81 10.88
N VAL A 280 14.55 -6.01 11.36
CA VAL A 280 13.60 -6.90 10.67
C VAL A 280 12.47 -7.32 11.59
N HIS A 281 11.26 -7.19 11.10
CA HIS A 281 10.01 -7.54 11.76
C HIS A 281 9.23 -8.62 11.03
#